data_33efb89b51faf3f6082b68e7df6bfbb1
#
_entry.id   33efb89b51faf3f6082b68e7df6bfbb1
#
_cell.length_a   1.000
_cell.length_b   1.000
_cell.length_c   1.000
_cell.angle_alpha   90.00
_cell.angle_beta   90.00
_cell.angle_gamma   90.00
#
_symmetry.space_group_name_H-M   'P 1'
#
loop_
_entity.id
_entity.type
_entity.pdbx_description
1 polymer ?
#
loop_
_entity_poly.entity_id
_entity_poly.type
_entity_poly.pdbx_seq_one_letter_code
_entity_poly.pdbx_strand_id
1 'polypeptide(L)'
;MAVMSAGHAVADALARLGVRQVFGMAGSCMLEILDGMHGREDIYFLSVRHEQAAALMADAWGRITGRPGVCMATNGPGATNLVTGVANAWQAQSPVLVITGAPMMRDTFRDSAQEID
;
A
#
# COMPACT_ATOMS: atom_id res chain seq x y z
N MET A 1 10.01 -22.91 -13.55
CA MET A 1 9.41 -21.86 -12.68
C MET A 1 9.49 -20.55 -13.44
N ALA A 2 8.37 -19.87 -13.63
CA ALA A 2 8.41 -18.52 -14.20
C ALA A 2 9.08 -17.59 -13.18
N VAL A 3 10.07 -16.82 -13.63
CA VAL A 3 10.69 -15.77 -12.81
C VAL A 3 9.71 -14.60 -12.76
N MET A 4 9.36 -14.17 -11.56
CA MET A 4 8.42 -13.10 -11.29
C MET A 4 9.16 -11.99 -10.54
N SER A 5 8.87 -10.71 -10.82
CA SER A 5 9.43 -9.63 -10.02
C SER A 5 8.83 -9.61 -8.61
N ALA A 6 9.53 -9.00 -7.66
CA ALA A 6 9.04 -8.90 -6.29
C ALA A 6 7.69 -8.16 -6.21
N GLY A 7 7.50 -7.12 -7.01
CA GLY A 7 6.24 -6.38 -7.05
C GLY A 7 5.07 -7.23 -7.55
N HIS A 8 5.26 -7.99 -8.62
CA HIS A 8 4.27 -8.94 -9.11
C HIS A 8 3.97 -10.04 -8.08
N ALA A 9 4.98 -10.52 -7.35
CA ALA A 9 4.78 -11.51 -6.29
C ALA A 9 3.93 -10.96 -5.14
N VAL A 10 4.11 -9.69 -4.77
CA VAL A 10 3.27 -9.01 -3.78
C VAL A 10 1.82 -8.90 -4.26
N ALA A 11 1.60 -8.46 -5.50
CA ALA A 11 0.26 -8.37 -6.08
C ALA A 11 -0.45 -9.74 -6.12
N ASP A 12 0.26 -10.80 -6.52
CA ASP A 12 -0.26 -12.16 -6.54
C ASP A 12 -0.58 -12.68 -5.12
N ALA A 13 0.30 -12.42 -4.16
CA ALA A 13 0.08 -12.80 -2.77
C ALA A 13 -1.16 -12.13 -2.17
N LEU A 14 -1.33 -10.82 -2.39
CA LEU A 14 -2.52 -10.09 -1.94
C LEU A 14 -3.80 -10.68 -2.53
N ALA A 15 -3.83 -10.93 -3.83
CA ALA A 15 -5.00 -11.52 -4.50
C ALA A 15 -5.31 -12.92 -3.97
N ARG A 16 -4.31 -13.78 -3.78
CA ARG A 16 -4.47 -15.13 -3.19
C ARG A 16 -4.96 -15.10 -1.75
N LEU A 17 -4.59 -14.08 -0.98
CA LEU A 17 -5.10 -13.84 0.37
C LEU A 17 -6.52 -13.27 0.38
N GLY A 18 -7.14 -13.07 -0.78
CA GLY A 18 -8.50 -12.59 -0.92
C GLY A 18 -8.66 -11.08 -0.84
N VAL A 19 -7.55 -10.33 -0.96
CA VAL A 19 -7.62 -8.88 -1.10
C VAL A 19 -8.20 -8.54 -2.47
N ARG A 20 -9.34 -7.85 -2.47
CA ARG A 20 -10.03 -7.43 -3.70
C ARG A 20 -9.83 -5.96 -4.01
N GLN A 21 -9.53 -5.17 -2.99
CA GLN A 21 -9.42 -3.74 -3.10
C GLN A 21 -8.17 -3.25 -2.38
N VAL A 22 -7.36 -2.45 -3.07
CA VAL A 22 -6.22 -1.73 -2.51
C VAL A 22 -6.45 -0.23 -2.73
N PHE A 23 -6.32 0.56 -1.68
CA PHE A 23 -6.46 2.02 -1.72
C PHE A 23 -5.09 2.67 -1.73
N GLY A 24 -4.85 3.69 -2.55
CA GLY A 24 -3.54 4.30 -2.53
C GLY A 24 -3.32 5.42 -3.52
N MET A 25 -2.12 5.92 -3.54
CA MET A 25 -1.65 6.83 -4.56
C MET A 25 -0.40 6.25 -5.23
N ALA A 26 -0.38 6.27 -6.55
CA ALA A 26 0.75 5.76 -7.33
C ALA A 26 2.01 6.59 -7.02
N GLY A 27 3.11 5.89 -6.84
CA GLY A 27 4.44 6.46 -6.64
C GLY A 27 5.51 5.54 -7.19
N SER A 28 6.70 6.05 -7.40
CA SER A 28 7.77 5.33 -8.11
C SER A 28 8.12 3.96 -7.52
N CYS A 29 8.15 3.85 -6.20
CA CYS A 29 8.46 2.59 -5.51
C CYS A 29 7.32 1.56 -5.51
N MET A 30 6.11 1.93 -5.98
CA MET A 30 4.94 1.05 -6.07
C MET A 30 4.67 0.52 -7.49
N LEU A 31 5.40 1.00 -8.51
CA LEU A 31 5.08 0.75 -9.91
C LEU A 31 5.03 -0.74 -10.25
N GLU A 32 5.97 -1.55 -9.76
CA GLU A 32 5.96 -2.99 -10.04
C GLU A 32 4.78 -3.73 -9.38
N ILE A 33 4.32 -3.26 -8.22
CA ILE A 33 3.14 -3.83 -7.56
C ILE A 33 1.89 -3.45 -8.37
N LEU A 34 1.80 -2.20 -8.81
CA LEU A 34 0.70 -1.71 -9.62
C LEU A 34 0.65 -2.41 -10.99
N ASP A 35 1.81 -2.63 -11.62
CA ASP A 35 1.92 -3.40 -12.85
C ASP A 35 1.45 -4.85 -12.65
N GLY A 36 1.81 -5.47 -11.52
CA GLY A 36 1.32 -6.79 -11.15
C GLY A 36 -0.19 -6.87 -10.89
N MET A 37 -0.85 -5.73 -10.62
CA MET A 37 -2.31 -5.64 -10.51
C MET A 37 -2.99 -5.29 -11.84
N HIS A 38 -2.25 -4.70 -12.78
CA HIS A 38 -2.80 -4.22 -14.03
C HIS A 38 -3.43 -5.35 -14.86
N GLY A 39 -4.64 -5.11 -15.37
CA GLY A 39 -5.38 -6.07 -16.18
C GLY A 39 -5.94 -7.29 -15.42
N ARG A 40 -5.80 -7.36 -14.09
CA ARG A 40 -6.42 -8.41 -13.27
C ARG A 40 -7.87 -8.05 -12.93
N GLU A 41 -8.70 -9.08 -12.85
CA GLU A 41 -10.12 -8.96 -12.45
C GLU A 41 -10.33 -9.32 -10.97
N ASP A 42 -9.33 -9.92 -10.32
CA ASP A 42 -9.41 -10.43 -8.96
C ASP A 42 -8.87 -9.47 -7.90
N ILE A 43 -8.19 -8.40 -8.28
CA ILE A 43 -7.69 -7.36 -7.40
C ILE A 43 -7.75 -6.01 -8.11
N TYR A 44 -8.22 -4.97 -7.42
CA TYR A 44 -8.41 -3.64 -7.97
C TYR A 44 -7.67 -2.59 -7.16
N PHE A 45 -6.96 -1.68 -7.82
CA PHE A 45 -6.33 -0.52 -7.21
C PHE A 45 -7.20 0.72 -7.38
N LEU A 46 -7.66 1.31 -6.26
CA LEU A 46 -8.40 2.56 -6.24
C LEU A 46 -7.45 3.71 -5.90
N SER A 47 -7.19 4.55 -6.90
CA SER A 47 -6.35 5.73 -6.73
C SER A 47 -7.10 6.84 -5.98
N VAL A 48 -6.44 7.39 -4.95
CA VAL A 48 -6.92 8.52 -4.16
C VAL A 48 -6.19 9.80 -4.53
N ARG A 49 -6.63 10.94 -4.00
CA ARG A 49 -6.00 12.24 -4.19
C ARG A 49 -5.07 12.65 -3.05
N HIS A 50 -5.11 11.91 -1.94
CA HIS A 50 -4.26 12.10 -0.77
C HIS A 50 -4.17 10.78 -0.01
N GLU A 51 -3.00 10.38 0.44
CA GLU A 51 -2.75 9.07 1.05
C GLU A 51 -3.51 8.88 2.37
N GLN A 52 -3.74 9.93 3.13
CA GLN A 52 -4.60 9.86 4.33
C GLN A 52 -5.98 9.28 4.00
N ALA A 53 -6.56 9.66 2.84
CA ALA A 53 -7.84 9.10 2.41
C ALA A 53 -7.74 7.58 2.16
N ALA A 54 -6.62 7.11 1.60
CA ALA A 54 -6.39 5.67 1.41
C ALA A 54 -6.39 4.91 2.74
N ALA A 55 -5.69 5.43 3.75
CA ALA A 55 -5.64 4.81 5.07
C ALA A 55 -7.02 4.81 5.75
N LEU A 56 -7.79 5.91 5.66
CA LEU A 56 -9.15 5.97 6.20
C LEU A 56 -10.13 5.06 5.45
N MET A 57 -9.98 4.89 4.13
CA MET A 57 -10.77 3.95 3.34
C MET A 57 -10.43 2.50 3.75
N ALA A 58 -9.15 2.18 3.95
CA ALA A 58 -8.72 0.87 4.44
C ALA A 58 -9.25 0.59 5.85
N ASP A 59 -9.23 1.58 6.74
CA ASP A 59 -9.84 1.49 8.07
C ASP A 59 -11.35 1.21 7.99
N ALA A 60 -12.08 1.98 7.21
CA ALA A 60 -13.51 1.77 7.02
C ALA A 60 -13.82 0.38 6.43
N TRP A 61 -13.02 -0.07 5.45
CA TRP A 61 -13.13 -1.41 4.89
C TRP A 61 -12.95 -2.49 5.97
N GLY A 62 -11.91 -2.33 6.80
CA GLY A 62 -11.63 -3.26 7.88
C GLY A 62 -12.78 -3.38 8.87
N ARG A 63 -13.35 -2.24 9.27
CA ARG A 63 -14.49 -2.20 10.20
C ARG A 63 -15.75 -2.83 9.63
N ILE A 64 -16.04 -2.58 8.36
CA ILE A 64 -17.29 -3.06 7.73
C ILE A 64 -17.21 -4.54 7.39
N THR A 65 -16.06 -5.01 6.90
CA THR A 65 -15.91 -6.37 6.38
C THR A 65 -15.34 -7.37 7.38
N GLY A 66 -14.71 -6.90 8.44
CA GLY A 66 -13.92 -7.74 9.36
C GLY A 66 -12.65 -8.32 8.72
N ARG A 67 -12.30 -7.89 7.51
CA ARG A 67 -11.09 -8.30 6.78
C ARG A 67 -10.11 -7.15 6.69
N PRO A 68 -8.79 -7.39 6.62
CA PRO A 68 -7.83 -6.31 6.48
C PRO A 68 -8.12 -5.43 5.27
N GLY A 69 -8.32 -4.12 5.52
CA GLY A 69 -8.26 -3.12 4.48
C GLY A 69 -6.81 -2.87 4.09
N VAL A 70 -6.52 -2.72 2.81
CA VAL A 70 -5.15 -2.56 2.32
C VAL A 70 -4.97 -1.16 1.75
N CYS A 71 -3.95 -0.44 2.23
CA CYS A 71 -3.55 0.83 1.62
C CYS A 71 -2.06 0.84 1.25
N MET A 72 -1.73 1.59 0.20
CA MET A 72 -0.37 1.71 -0.33
C MET A 72 -0.02 3.16 -0.59
N ALA A 73 1.24 3.52 -0.28
CA ALA A 73 1.81 4.82 -0.59
C ALA A 73 3.31 4.73 -0.87
N THR A 74 3.83 5.71 -1.60
CA THR A 74 5.28 5.84 -1.81
C THR A 74 6.00 6.11 -0.48
N ASN A 75 7.31 5.92 -0.46
CA ASN A 75 8.16 6.27 0.68
C ASN A 75 8.11 7.79 0.99
N GLY A 76 8.65 8.15 2.14
CA GLY A 76 8.76 9.53 2.60
C GLY A 76 7.41 10.21 2.74
N PRO A 77 7.13 11.29 1.97
CA PRO A 77 5.90 12.07 2.14
C PRO A 77 4.62 11.25 1.96
N GLY A 78 4.62 10.23 1.10
CA GLY A 78 3.46 9.35 0.96
C GLY A 78 3.22 8.51 2.22
N ALA A 79 4.28 7.96 2.80
CA ALA A 79 4.19 7.19 4.04
C ALA A 79 3.74 8.07 5.22
N THR A 80 4.29 9.28 5.37
CA THR A 80 3.91 10.20 6.45
C THR A 80 2.47 10.68 6.32
N ASN A 81 1.95 10.85 5.10
CA ASN A 81 0.55 11.19 4.87
C ASN A 81 -0.43 10.10 5.30
N LEU A 82 -0.01 8.84 5.43
CA LEU A 82 -0.84 7.75 5.95
C LEU A 82 -1.05 7.82 7.47
N VAL A 83 -0.14 8.48 8.21
CA VAL A 83 -0.03 8.39 9.68
C VAL A 83 -1.35 8.66 10.38
N THR A 84 -2.07 9.71 10.02
CA THR A 84 -3.36 10.05 10.65
C THR A 84 -4.39 8.94 10.49
N GLY A 85 -4.52 8.36 9.30
CA GLY A 85 -5.46 7.27 9.05
C GLY A 85 -5.05 5.98 9.75
N VAL A 86 -3.74 5.69 9.81
CA VAL A 86 -3.19 4.54 10.54
C VAL A 86 -3.42 4.68 12.05
N ALA A 87 -3.19 5.88 12.60
CA ALA A 87 -3.47 6.16 14.01
C ALA A 87 -4.95 5.97 14.35
N ASN A 88 -5.85 6.40 13.45
CA ASN A 88 -7.29 6.17 13.61
C ASN A 88 -7.64 4.68 13.59
N ALA A 89 -7.11 3.92 12.65
CA ALA A 89 -7.32 2.47 12.58
C ALA A 89 -6.79 1.75 13.82
N TRP A 90 -5.61 2.15 14.29
CA TRP A 90 -5.01 1.63 15.52
C TRP A 90 -5.90 1.86 16.73
N GLN A 91 -6.36 3.10 16.94
CA GLN A 91 -7.25 3.44 18.06
C GLN A 91 -8.58 2.66 18.01
N ALA A 92 -9.06 2.41 16.80
CA ALA A 92 -10.31 1.66 16.57
C ALA A 92 -10.13 0.14 16.56
N GLN A 93 -8.90 -0.36 16.70
CA GLN A 93 -8.56 -1.78 16.59
C GLN A 93 -9.04 -2.40 15.26
N SER A 94 -9.01 -1.61 14.20
CA SER A 94 -9.44 -2.00 12.86
C SER A 94 -8.31 -2.73 12.13
N PRO A 95 -8.59 -3.84 11.43
CA PRO A 95 -7.57 -4.56 10.68
C PRO A 95 -7.19 -3.78 9.41
N VAL A 96 -5.96 -3.27 9.37
CA VAL A 96 -5.41 -2.56 8.22
C VAL A 96 -4.00 -3.08 7.91
N LEU A 97 -3.74 -3.32 6.63
CA LEU A 97 -2.42 -3.58 6.09
C LEU A 97 -1.93 -2.35 5.36
N VAL A 98 -0.81 -1.81 5.79
CA VAL A 98 -0.15 -0.66 5.16
C VAL A 98 1.09 -1.13 4.41
N ILE A 99 1.21 -0.78 3.14
CA ILE A 99 2.37 -1.10 2.31
C ILE A 99 2.99 0.22 1.86
N THR A 100 4.23 0.48 2.27
CA THR A 100 5.00 1.63 1.84
C THR A 100 6.31 1.19 1.19
N GLY A 101 6.85 2.05 0.35
CA GLY A 101 8.17 1.85 -0.20
C GLY A 101 9.28 2.26 0.77
N ALA A 102 10.50 1.94 0.37
CA ALA A 102 11.73 2.43 0.97
C ALA A 102 12.71 2.82 -0.15
N PRO A 103 13.72 3.67 0.11
CA PRO A 103 14.80 3.89 -0.83
C PRO A 103 15.54 2.57 -1.10
N MET A 104 16.31 2.53 -2.18
CA MET A 104 17.17 1.37 -2.44
C MET A 104 18.13 1.17 -1.27
N MET A 105 18.42 -0.08 -0.91
CA MET A 105 19.32 -0.39 0.22
C MET A 105 20.67 0.34 0.16
N ARG A 106 21.21 0.54 -1.04
CA ARG A 106 22.46 1.28 -1.25
C ARG A 106 22.37 2.77 -0.95
N ASP A 107 21.16 3.33 -0.97
CA ASP A 107 20.87 4.75 -0.82
C ASP A 107 20.25 5.08 0.55
N THR A 108 19.99 4.05 1.37
CA THR A 108 19.43 4.19 2.72
C THR A 108 20.43 4.90 3.64
N PHE A 109 19.95 5.84 4.45
CA PHE A 109 20.74 6.73 5.33
C PHE A 109 21.74 7.62 4.59
N ARG A 110 21.38 8.05 3.37
CA ARG A 110 22.21 8.94 2.54
C ARG A 110 21.48 10.19 2.06
N ASP A 111 20.43 10.60 2.78
CA ASP A 111 19.59 11.74 2.40
C ASP A 111 19.05 11.59 0.96
N SER A 112 18.69 10.38 0.58
CA SER A 112 18.17 10.08 -0.75
C SER A 112 16.79 10.71 -0.94
N ALA A 113 16.36 10.87 -2.19
CA ALA A 113 15.07 11.47 -2.51
C ALA A 113 13.92 10.72 -1.79
N GLN A 114 13.09 11.48 -1.07
CA GLN A 114 11.96 10.98 -0.30
C GLN A 114 12.34 10.01 0.86
N GLU A 115 13.58 10.04 1.30
CA GLU A 115 13.97 9.36 2.53
C GLU A 115 13.52 10.19 3.73
N ILE A 116 12.89 9.54 4.69
CA ILE A 116 12.51 10.12 6.00
C ILE A 116 12.86 9.07 7.05
N ASP A 117 13.70 9.45 8.01
CA ASP A 117 14.13 8.63 9.14
C ASP A 117 13.04 8.54 10.24
#